data_9e0cac26f937d3e790e1f647ee4025f4
#
_entry.id   9e0cac26f937d3e790e1f647ee4025f4
#
_cell.length_a   1.000
_cell.length_b   1.000
_cell.length_c   1.000
_cell.angle_alpha   90.00
_cell.angle_beta   90.00
_cell.angle_gamma   90.00
#
_symmetry.space_group_name_H-M   'P 1'
#
loop_
_entity.id
_entity.type
_entity.pdbx_description
1 polymer ?
#
loop_
_entity_poly.entity_id
_entity_poly.type
_entity_poly.pdbx_seq_one_letter_code
_entity_poly.pdbx_strand_id
1 'polypeptide(L)'
;MNSDELNAGWRLTLPSSVRRHAIQAMRLKDGDELQLSDGRGLRIHAVLRDAQQGIAEVLRFGKEPQPVTRLALVQALAKTGHDEQAIDMATQIGVDQVIPWQADRSIAKWKAGRTDKKWRQVLESATEQSRRSWTPQLDDCVTSKQVVAICKRACVHGDMVIVLHQDATKTWEQLETGIAKLSDTCLKDGRPRTIYVLVGPEGGISDAEVEAFTKAGAEVCVLGSNILRASTAGPVALSLLARALGRFV
;
A
#
# COMPACT_ATOMS: atom_id res chain seq x y z
N MET A 1 12.99 -16.87 -7.65
CA MET A 1 13.64 -16.93 -8.98
C MET A 1 14.62 -15.78 -9.01
N ASN A 2 15.90 -16.02 -9.30
CA ASN A 2 16.89 -14.96 -9.30
C ASN A 2 16.78 -14.23 -10.65
N SER A 3 16.62 -12.90 -10.66
CA SER A 3 16.44 -12.12 -11.89
C SER A 3 17.66 -12.20 -12.84
N ASP A 4 18.82 -12.50 -12.28
CA ASP A 4 20.10 -12.54 -13.01
C ASP A 4 20.25 -13.77 -13.92
N GLU A 5 19.33 -14.74 -13.80
CA GLU A 5 19.32 -15.99 -14.57
C GLU A 5 18.24 -16.01 -15.65
N LEU A 6 17.37 -14.97 -15.74
CA LEU A 6 16.30 -14.91 -16.71
C LEU A 6 16.82 -14.43 -18.08
N ASN A 7 16.38 -15.11 -19.14
CA ASN A 7 16.63 -14.72 -20.52
C ASN A 7 15.34 -14.79 -21.36
N ALA A 8 15.21 -13.93 -22.35
CA ALA A 8 14.15 -14.04 -23.34
C ALA A 8 14.24 -15.41 -24.06
N GLY A 9 13.10 -16.05 -24.29
CA GLY A 9 13.02 -17.40 -24.85
C GLY A 9 13.06 -18.52 -23.80
N TRP A 10 13.35 -18.21 -22.52
CA TRP A 10 13.32 -19.22 -21.47
C TRP A 10 11.91 -19.73 -21.22
N ARG A 11 11.81 -21.03 -20.98
CA ARG A 11 10.56 -21.67 -20.57
C ARG A 11 10.54 -21.83 -19.05
N LEU A 12 9.47 -21.39 -18.44
CA LEU A 12 9.21 -21.53 -17.00
C LEU A 12 7.92 -22.31 -16.79
N THR A 13 7.89 -23.10 -15.73
CA THR A 13 6.68 -23.77 -15.29
C THR A 13 5.96 -22.84 -14.28
N LEU A 14 4.71 -22.51 -14.57
CA LEU A 14 3.89 -21.71 -13.67
C LEU A 14 3.67 -22.43 -12.33
N PRO A 15 3.85 -21.74 -11.19
CA PRO A 15 3.46 -22.30 -9.90
C PRO A 15 2.00 -22.76 -9.92
N SER A 16 1.65 -23.77 -9.13
CA SER A 16 0.32 -24.40 -9.16
C SER A 16 -0.83 -23.42 -8.90
N SER A 17 -0.63 -22.41 -8.02
CA SER A 17 -1.59 -21.34 -7.76
C SER A 17 -1.79 -20.43 -8.97
N VAL A 18 -0.69 -19.97 -9.57
CA VAL A 18 -0.70 -19.12 -10.77
C VAL A 18 -1.31 -19.86 -11.95
N ARG A 19 -0.92 -21.12 -12.18
CA ARG A 19 -1.49 -21.98 -13.22
C ARG A 19 -3.01 -22.11 -13.06
N ARG A 20 -3.48 -22.40 -11.85
CA ARG A 20 -4.91 -22.52 -11.56
C ARG A 20 -5.64 -21.22 -11.90
N HIS A 21 -5.10 -20.07 -11.48
CA HIS A 21 -5.69 -18.77 -11.78
C HIS A 21 -5.70 -18.49 -13.28
N ALA A 22 -4.57 -18.62 -13.96
CA ALA A 22 -4.45 -18.33 -15.40
C ALA A 22 -5.35 -19.24 -16.25
N ILE A 23 -5.39 -20.54 -15.97
CA ILE A 23 -6.08 -21.50 -16.83
C ILE A 23 -7.55 -21.71 -16.45
N GLN A 24 -7.85 -21.81 -15.15
CA GLN A 24 -9.22 -22.08 -14.70
C GLN A 24 -10.06 -20.80 -14.53
N ALA A 25 -9.49 -19.73 -13.95
CA ALA A 25 -10.21 -18.49 -13.75
C ALA A 25 -10.21 -17.59 -14.99
N MET A 26 -9.03 -17.33 -15.56
CA MET A 26 -8.88 -16.46 -16.74
C MET A 26 -9.09 -17.20 -18.06
N ARG A 27 -9.11 -18.53 -18.07
CA ARG A 27 -9.31 -19.40 -19.25
C ARG A 27 -8.28 -19.16 -20.37
N LEU A 28 -7.04 -18.85 -20.00
CA LEU A 28 -5.96 -18.66 -20.95
C LEU A 28 -5.64 -19.97 -21.70
N LYS A 29 -5.30 -19.83 -22.96
CA LYS A 29 -4.97 -20.93 -23.90
C LYS A 29 -3.54 -20.79 -24.40
N ASP A 30 -3.07 -21.78 -25.09
CA ASP A 30 -1.77 -21.74 -25.80
C ASP A 30 -1.75 -20.55 -26.76
N GLY A 31 -0.69 -19.75 -26.68
CA GLY A 31 -0.51 -18.51 -27.42
C GLY A 31 -0.98 -17.24 -26.72
N ASP A 32 -1.74 -17.33 -25.62
CA ASP A 32 -2.15 -16.16 -24.86
C ASP A 32 -0.98 -15.56 -24.06
N GLU A 33 -0.92 -14.24 -24.04
CA GLU A 33 0.06 -13.51 -23.22
C GLU A 33 -0.40 -13.41 -21.77
N LEU A 34 0.58 -13.50 -20.88
CA LEU A 34 0.36 -13.29 -19.43
C LEU A 34 1.50 -12.47 -18.83
N GLN A 35 1.17 -11.78 -17.76
CA GLN A 35 2.12 -11.01 -16.97
C GLN A 35 2.30 -11.68 -15.62
N LEU A 36 3.56 -11.89 -15.22
CA LEU A 36 3.93 -12.47 -13.94
C LEU A 36 4.74 -11.46 -13.13
N SER A 37 4.62 -11.52 -11.82
CA SER A 37 5.41 -10.74 -10.88
C SER A 37 5.78 -11.60 -9.67
N ASP A 38 6.90 -11.26 -9.02
CA ASP A 38 7.32 -11.86 -7.75
C ASP A 38 6.86 -11.05 -6.53
N GLY A 39 6.12 -9.94 -6.76
CA GLY A 39 5.73 -8.99 -5.72
C GLY A 39 6.90 -8.19 -5.13
N ARG A 40 8.09 -8.26 -5.73
CA ARG A 40 9.33 -7.60 -5.28
C ARG A 40 10.00 -6.78 -6.39
N GLY A 41 9.19 -6.37 -7.37
CA GLY A 41 9.61 -5.52 -8.46
C GLY A 41 9.93 -6.24 -9.76
N LEU A 42 10.08 -7.55 -9.78
CA LEU A 42 10.27 -8.30 -11.01
C LEU A 42 8.94 -8.38 -11.77
N ARG A 43 8.97 -8.00 -13.04
CA ARG A 43 7.86 -8.12 -13.99
C ARG A 43 8.32 -8.94 -15.19
N ILE A 44 7.58 -9.98 -15.51
CA ILE A 44 7.84 -10.87 -16.63
C ILE A 44 6.64 -10.83 -17.57
N HIS A 45 6.85 -10.56 -18.83
CA HIS A 45 5.88 -10.76 -19.89
C HIS A 45 6.20 -12.10 -20.55
N ALA A 46 5.23 -12.96 -20.62
CA ALA A 46 5.39 -14.32 -21.14
C ALA A 46 4.21 -14.69 -22.02
N VAL A 47 4.39 -15.70 -22.85
CA VAL A 47 3.34 -16.32 -23.66
C VAL A 47 3.15 -17.76 -23.18
N LEU A 48 1.92 -18.18 -23.01
CA LEU A 48 1.58 -19.55 -22.62
C LEU A 48 1.83 -20.49 -23.80
N ARG A 49 2.72 -21.49 -23.63
CA ARG A 49 3.09 -22.45 -24.66
C ARG A 49 2.42 -23.80 -24.48
N ASP A 50 2.11 -24.15 -23.24
CA ASP A 50 1.37 -25.39 -22.90
C ASP A 50 0.49 -25.10 -21.67
N ALA A 51 -0.79 -24.91 -21.92
CA ALA A 51 -1.77 -24.64 -20.86
C ALA A 51 -1.98 -25.86 -19.96
N GLN A 52 -1.87 -27.10 -20.50
CA GLN A 52 -2.06 -28.31 -19.70
C GLN A 52 -0.93 -28.49 -18.69
N GLN A 53 0.30 -28.26 -19.07
CA GLN A 53 1.46 -28.38 -18.21
C GLN A 53 1.77 -27.06 -17.47
N GLY A 54 1.18 -25.93 -17.91
CA GLY A 54 1.46 -24.62 -17.35
C GLY A 54 2.85 -24.09 -17.74
N ILE A 55 3.28 -24.35 -18.96
CA ILE A 55 4.57 -23.90 -19.47
C ILE A 55 4.38 -22.55 -20.19
N ALA A 56 5.12 -21.54 -19.73
CA ALA A 56 5.17 -20.23 -20.34
C ALA A 56 6.59 -19.90 -20.82
N GLU A 57 6.69 -19.17 -21.92
CA GLU A 57 7.95 -18.69 -22.50
C GLU A 57 8.10 -17.21 -22.23
N VAL A 58 9.23 -16.80 -21.67
CA VAL A 58 9.56 -15.41 -21.36
C VAL A 58 9.80 -14.63 -22.63
N LEU A 59 9.01 -13.58 -22.86
CA LEU A 59 9.18 -12.64 -23.96
C LEU A 59 10.13 -11.50 -23.57
N ARG A 60 9.89 -10.91 -22.41
CA ARG A 60 10.70 -9.85 -21.81
C ARG A 60 10.50 -9.80 -20.32
N PHE A 61 11.45 -9.24 -19.61
CA PHE A 61 11.39 -9.03 -18.16
C PHE A 61 12.11 -7.74 -17.78
N GLY A 62 11.82 -7.25 -16.59
CA GLY A 62 12.46 -6.08 -16.02
C GLY A 62 12.20 -5.94 -14.53
N LYS A 63 13.04 -5.20 -13.84
CA LYS A 63 12.87 -4.90 -12.43
C LYS A 63 12.47 -3.43 -12.29
N GLU A 64 11.29 -3.21 -11.73
CA GLU A 64 10.80 -1.86 -11.43
C GLU A 64 11.41 -1.38 -10.11
N PRO A 65 11.99 -0.17 -10.08
CA PRO A 65 12.52 0.39 -8.83
C PRO A 65 11.39 0.72 -7.86
N GLN A 66 11.70 0.73 -6.57
CA GLN A 66 10.77 1.30 -5.59
C GLN A 66 10.70 2.82 -5.73
N PRO A 67 9.54 3.44 -5.48
CA PRO A 67 9.42 4.89 -5.49
C PRO A 67 10.33 5.55 -4.44
N VAL A 68 10.94 6.68 -4.78
CA VAL A 68 11.78 7.46 -3.85
C VAL A 68 10.93 8.08 -2.75
N THR A 69 9.73 8.59 -3.08
CA THR A 69 8.73 9.00 -2.09
C THR A 69 7.74 7.86 -1.90
N ARG A 70 7.73 7.23 -0.73
CA ARG A 70 6.84 6.11 -0.41
C ARG A 70 5.55 6.58 0.23
N LEU A 71 4.48 5.83 0.03
CA LEU A 71 3.19 6.02 0.66
C LEU A 71 2.93 4.89 1.67
N ALA A 72 2.65 5.25 2.91
CA ALA A 72 2.31 4.30 3.97
C ALA A 72 0.91 4.60 4.52
N LEU A 73 0.10 3.57 4.68
CA LEU A 73 -1.21 3.63 5.33
C LEU A 73 -1.12 3.01 6.73
N VAL A 74 -1.33 3.82 7.76
CA VAL A 74 -1.53 3.36 9.15
C VAL A 74 -3.03 3.24 9.36
N GLN A 75 -3.56 2.02 9.18
CA GLN A 75 -4.98 1.74 9.20
C GLN A 75 -5.41 1.20 10.55
N ALA A 76 -6.28 1.92 11.24
CA ALA A 76 -6.90 1.40 12.45
C ALA A 76 -7.80 0.20 12.13
N LEU A 77 -7.81 -0.78 13.03
CA LEU A 77 -8.69 -1.94 12.93
C LEU A 77 -10.15 -1.50 13.00
N ALA A 78 -10.91 -1.88 12.00
CA ALA A 78 -12.31 -1.52 11.84
C ALA A 78 -13.21 -2.76 11.81
N LYS A 79 -14.51 -2.58 12.03
CA LYS A 79 -15.48 -3.67 11.97
C LYS A 79 -15.86 -4.02 10.53
N THR A 80 -16.47 -5.16 10.38
CA THR A 80 -17.16 -5.61 9.14
C THR A 80 -16.31 -5.55 7.87
N GLY A 81 -14.97 -5.64 8.00
CA GLY A 81 -14.04 -5.65 6.86
C GLY A 81 -13.78 -4.27 6.23
N HIS A 82 -14.14 -3.18 6.91
CA HIS A 82 -13.83 -1.83 6.41
C HIS A 82 -12.34 -1.56 6.33
N ASP A 83 -11.55 -2.11 7.24
CA ASP A 83 -10.08 -2.07 7.20
C ASP A 83 -9.52 -2.86 6.02
N GLU A 84 -10.05 -4.06 5.77
CA GLU A 84 -9.66 -4.88 4.62
C GLU A 84 -10.01 -4.21 3.29
N GLN A 85 -11.19 -3.59 3.20
CA GLN A 85 -11.59 -2.81 2.04
C GLN A 85 -10.67 -1.60 1.84
N ALA A 86 -10.24 -0.92 2.93
CA ALA A 86 -9.30 0.19 2.86
C ALA A 86 -7.97 -0.23 2.25
N ILE A 87 -7.37 -1.34 2.74
CA ILE A 87 -6.07 -1.80 2.27
C ILE A 87 -6.12 -2.40 0.86
N ASP A 88 -7.24 -3.00 0.46
CA ASP A 88 -7.47 -3.44 -0.91
C ASP A 88 -7.42 -2.24 -1.89
N MET A 89 -8.26 -1.23 -1.65
CA MET A 89 -8.27 -0.01 -2.48
C MET A 89 -6.93 0.75 -2.41
N ALA A 90 -6.32 0.86 -1.23
CA ALA A 90 -5.02 1.50 -1.07
C ALA A 90 -3.94 0.81 -1.90
N THR A 91 -3.98 -0.52 -1.98
CA THR A 91 -3.07 -1.30 -2.82
C THR A 91 -3.25 -0.98 -4.29
N GLN A 92 -4.48 -0.92 -4.78
CA GLN A 92 -4.78 -0.55 -6.18
C GLN A 92 -4.33 0.88 -6.53
N ILE A 93 -4.39 1.81 -5.57
CA ILE A 93 -3.96 3.21 -5.73
C ILE A 93 -2.43 3.33 -5.73
N GLY A 94 -1.71 2.42 -5.10
CA GLY A 94 -0.25 2.46 -5.10
C GLY A 94 0.40 2.68 -3.72
N VAL A 95 -0.26 2.29 -2.61
CA VAL A 95 0.39 2.26 -1.30
C VAL A 95 1.59 1.33 -1.31
N ASP A 96 2.67 1.69 -0.62
CA ASP A 96 3.91 0.92 -0.58
C ASP A 96 4.08 0.15 0.74
N GLN A 97 3.40 0.61 1.80
CA GLN A 97 3.46 0.02 3.13
C GLN A 97 2.10 0.14 3.84
N VAL A 98 1.71 -0.90 4.56
CA VAL A 98 0.49 -0.94 5.37
C VAL A 98 0.86 -1.33 6.80
N ILE A 99 0.43 -0.52 7.76
CA ILE A 99 0.69 -0.69 9.18
C ILE A 99 -0.65 -0.84 9.89
N PRO A 100 -1.00 -2.04 10.37
CA PRO A 100 -2.22 -2.22 11.16
C PRO A 100 -2.10 -1.50 12.50
N TRP A 101 -3.15 -0.81 12.91
CA TRP A 101 -3.16 -0.03 14.14
C TRP A 101 -4.31 -0.43 15.07
N GLN A 102 -3.97 -0.85 16.28
CA GLN A 102 -4.92 -1.05 17.37
C GLN A 102 -5.12 0.30 18.09
N ALA A 103 -5.99 1.14 17.53
CA ALA A 103 -6.36 2.43 18.13
C ALA A 103 -7.18 2.24 19.43
N ASP A 104 -7.22 3.26 20.27
CA ASP A 104 -7.92 3.21 21.57
C ASP A 104 -9.41 2.88 21.39
N ARG A 105 -10.05 3.47 20.38
CA ARG A 105 -11.46 3.25 20.07
C ARG A 105 -11.73 2.13 19.07
N SER A 106 -10.70 1.33 18.68
CA SER A 106 -10.89 0.15 17.85
C SER A 106 -11.59 -0.96 18.61
N ILE A 107 -12.79 -1.35 18.16
CA ILE A 107 -13.53 -2.47 18.73
C ILE A 107 -12.97 -3.79 18.22
N ALA A 108 -12.62 -3.86 16.94
CA ALA A 108 -11.92 -5.00 16.37
C ALA A 108 -10.56 -5.18 17.05
N LYS A 109 -10.14 -6.45 17.19
CA LYS A 109 -8.87 -6.79 17.83
C LYS A 109 -7.97 -7.54 16.86
N TRP A 110 -6.69 -7.15 16.85
CA TRP A 110 -5.69 -7.88 16.09
C TRP A 110 -5.48 -9.28 16.69
N LYS A 111 -5.49 -10.29 15.83
CA LYS A 111 -5.24 -11.69 16.20
C LYS A 111 -4.06 -12.18 15.36
N ALA A 112 -2.88 -12.20 15.96
CA ALA A 112 -1.67 -12.70 15.31
C ALA A 112 -1.88 -14.14 14.79
N GLY A 113 -1.33 -14.42 13.61
CA GLY A 113 -1.51 -15.70 12.92
C GLY A 113 -2.85 -15.88 12.20
N ARG A 114 -3.82 -14.96 12.39
CA ARG A 114 -5.12 -14.97 11.70
C ARG A 114 -5.38 -13.68 10.93
N THR A 115 -5.34 -12.54 11.61
CA THR A 115 -5.65 -11.24 10.97
C THR A 115 -4.54 -10.84 10.00
N ASP A 116 -3.28 -11.05 10.37
CA ASP A 116 -2.12 -10.83 9.51
C ASP A 116 -2.15 -11.68 8.23
N LYS A 117 -2.54 -12.96 8.34
CA LYS A 117 -2.72 -13.83 7.16
C LYS A 117 -3.80 -13.29 6.23
N LYS A 118 -4.93 -12.85 6.79
CA LYS A 118 -6.04 -12.29 6.02
C LYS A 118 -5.64 -11.01 5.31
N TRP A 119 -4.99 -10.08 6.02
CA TRP A 119 -4.52 -8.83 5.42
C TRP A 119 -3.48 -9.07 4.34
N ARG A 120 -2.53 -9.99 4.57
CA ARG A 120 -1.54 -10.37 3.56
C ARG A 120 -2.20 -10.89 2.29
N GLN A 121 -3.20 -11.76 2.44
CA GLN A 121 -3.96 -12.28 1.29
C GLN A 121 -4.71 -11.18 0.53
N VAL A 122 -5.28 -10.18 1.22
CA VAL A 122 -5.92 -9.01 0.59
C VAL A 122 -4.89 -8.22 -0.22
N LEU A 123 -3.72 -7.92 0.37
CA LEU A 123 -2.65 -7.18 -0.31
C LEU A 123 -2.13 -7.92 -1.55
N GLU A 124 -1.91 -9.24 -1.45
CA GLU A 124 -1.48 -10.08 -2.56
C GLU A 124 -2.52 -10.08 -3.68
N SER A 125 -3.80 -10.33 -3.36
CA SER A 125 -4.88 -10.36 -4.34
C SER A 125 -5.07 -8.99 -5.03
N ALA A 126 -5.03 -7.89 -4.29
CA ALA A 126 -5.13 -6.55 -4.84
C ALA A 126 -3.91 -6.18 -5.71
N THR A 127 -2.71 -6.66 -5.35
CA THR A 127 -1.49 -6.51 -6.14
C THR A 127 -1.63 -7.22 -7.50
N GLU A 128 -2.10 -8.47 -7.50
CA GLU A 128 -2.34 -9.25 -8.72
C GLU A 128 -3.40 -8.57 -9.61
N GLN A 129 -4.52 -8.18 -9.03
CA GLN A 129 -5.63 -7.55 -9.76
C GLN A 129 -5.23 -6.20 -10.38
N SER A 130 -4.46 -5.38 -9.66
CA SER A 130 -3.98 -4.08 -10.13
C SER A 130 -2.72 -4.16 -10.99
N ARG A 131 -2.20 -5.38 -11.25
CA ARG A 131 -0.99 -5.65 -12.04
C ARG A 131 0.25 -4.93 -11.53
N ARG A 132 0.36 -4.75 -10.22
CA ARG A 132 1.56 -4.16 -9.61
C ARG A 132 2.70 -5.16 -9.57
N SER A 133 3.92 -4.67 -9.71
CA SER A 133 5.14 -5.48 -9.55
C SER A 133 5.61 -5.55 -8.09
N TRP A 134 5.15 -4.61 -7.25
CA TRP A 134 5.44 -4.54 -5.83
C TRP A 134 4.18 -4.80 -5.00
N THR A 135 4.21 -5.83 -4.16
CA THR A 135 3.22 -6.03 -3.10
C THR A 135 3.54 -5.08 -1.94
N PRO A 136 2.57 -4.34 -1.40
CA PRO A 136 2.81 -3.49 -0.24
C PRO A 136 3.37 -4.28 0.93
N GLN A 137 4.35 -3.70 1.62
CA GLN A 137 4.87 -4.27 2.85
C GLN A 137 3.78 -4.24 3.93
N LEU A 138 3.49 -5.38 4.55
CA LEU A 138 2.64 -5.46 5.74
C LEU A 138 3.53 -5.50 6.98
N ASP A 139 3.40 -4.50 7.84
CA ASP A 139 4.10 -4.43 9.12
C ASP A 139 3.31 -5.13 10.24
N ASP A 140 3.95 -5.29 11.39
CA ASP A 140 3.29 -5.75 12.61
C ASP A 140 2.25 -4.73 13.10
N CYS A 141 1.22 -5.23 13.78
CA CYS A 141 0.20 -4.38 14.36
C CYS A 141 0.79 -3.52 15.50
N VAL A 142 0.54 -2.22 15.42
CA VAL A 142 1.04 -1.23 16.38
C VAL A 142 -0.07 -0.73 17.31
N THR A 143 0.32 -0.32 18.50
CA THR A 143 -0.50 0.43 19.46
C THR A 143 -0.35 1.94 19.24
N SER A 144 -1.24 2.76 19.80
CA SER A 144 -1.15 4.23 19.72
C SER A 144 0.19 4.78 20.26
N LYS A 145 0.75 4.15 21.29
CA LYS A 145 2.10 4.48 21.79
C LYS A 145 3.20 4.23 20.75
N GLN A 146 3.09 3.15 19.98
CA GLN A 146 4.04 2.84 18.90
C GLN A 146 3.82 3.77 17.69
N VAL A 147 2.58 4.21 17.42
CA VAL A 147 2.32 5.25 16.41
C VAL A 147 3.01 6.57 16.77
N VAL A 148 2.99 6.99 18.06
CA VAL A 148 3.77 8.15 18.53
C VAL A 148 5.27 7.98 18.23
N ALA A 149 5.81 6.77 18.41
CA ALA A 149 7.21 6.51 18.07
C ALA A 149 7.47 6.58 16.56
N ILE A 150 6.51 6.16 15.72
CA ILE A 150 6.58 6.34 14.25
C ILE A 150 6.61 7.83 13.91
N CYS A 151 5.71 8.65 14.47
CA CYS A 151 5.66 10.10 14.24
C CYS A 151 7.02 10.77 14.59
N LYS A 152 7.60 10.45 15.75
CA LYS A 152 8.89 11.00 16.18
C LYS A 152 10.02 10.62 15.21
N ARG A 153 10.08 9.35 14.79
CA ARG A 153 11.09 8.90 13.81
C ARG A 153 10.90 9.60 12.46
N ALA A 154 9.68 9.66 11.99
CA ALA A 154 9.33 10.33 10.74
C ALA A 154 9.83 11.79 10.73
N CYS A 155 9.56 12.53 11.80
CA CYS A 155 10.03 13.91 11.96
C CYS A 155 11.55 14.02 11.85
N VAL A 156 12.31 13.13 12.52
CA VAL A 156 13.77 13.12 12.48
C VAL A 156 14.32 12.76 11.09
N HIS A 157 13.64 11.86 10.38
CA HIS A 157 14.05 11.41 9.05
C HIS A 157 13.64 12.37 7.92
N GLY A 158 12.80 13.36 8.22
CA GLY A 158 12.21 14.27 7.22
C GLY A 158 11.09 13.63 6.42
N ASP A 159 10.48 12.59 6.96
CA ASP A 159 9.23 12.01 6.48
C ASP A 159 8.05 12.89 6.90
N MET A 160 6.85 12.63 6.36
CA MET A 160 5.63 13.33 6.74
C MET A 160 4.62 12.35 7.33
N VAL A 161 3.92 12.79 8.39
CA VAL A 161 2.82 12.03 8.99
C VAL A 161 1.56 12.87 8.95
N ILE A 162 0.51 12.37 8.33
CA ILE A 162 -0.78 13.02 8.14
C ILE A 162 -1.83 12.22 8.90
N VAL A 163 -2.49 12.85 9.89
CA VAL A 163 -3.61 12.28 10.62
C VAL A 163 -4.91 12.82 10.03
N LEU A 164 -5.75 11.96 9.52
CA LEU A 164 -7.06 12.36 9.02
C LEU A 164 -8.05 12.48 10.18
N HIS A 165 -8.56 13.67 10.41
CA HIS A 165 -9.49 13.93 11.50
C HIS A 165 -10.57 14.93 11.07
N GLN A 166 -11.83 14.61 11.44
CA GLN A 166 -13.00 15.40 11.01
C GLN A 166 -13.02 16.82 11.58
N ASP A 167 -12.50 16.99 12.80
CA ASP A 167 -12.50 18.28 13.50
C ASP A 167 -11.17 19.05 13.32
N ALA A 168 -10.35 18.65 12.36
CA ALA A 168 -9.13 19.37 12.04
C ALA A 168 -9.43 20.74 11.40
N THR A 169 -8.63 21.73 11.77
CA THR A 169 -8.71 23.07 11.18
C THR A 169 -7.88 23.22 9.92
N LYS A 170 -6.82 22.43 9.79
CA LYS A 170 -5.97 22.40 8.60
C LYS A 170 -6.66 21.60 7.49
N THR A 171 -6.75 22.22 6.30
CA THR A 171 -7.29 21.56 5.11
C THR A 171 -6.21 20.79 4.35
N TRP A 172 -6.64 19.88 3.47
CA TRP A 172 -5.70 19.16 2.59
C TRP A 172 -4.87 20.08 1.72
N GLU A 173 -5.48 21.11 1.14
CA GLU A 173 -4.80 22.11 0.30
C GLU A 173 -3.61 22.77 1.01
N GLN A 174 -3.75 23.02 2.33
CA GLN A 174 -2.67 23.59 3.14
C GLN A 174 -1.48 22.65 3.33
N LEU A 175 -1.66 21.34 3.11
CA LEU A 175 -0.59 20.33 3.15
C LEU A 175 0.14 20.19 1.80
N GLU A 176 -0.48 20.54 0.70
CA GLU A 176 0.04 20.29 -0.66
C GLU A 176 1.42 20.91 -0.89
N THR A 177 1.66 22.11 -0.37
CA THR A 177 2.98 22.76 -0.44
C THR A 177 4.06 21.96 0.28
N GLY A 178 3.73 21.39 1.45
CA GLY A 178 4.63 20.51 2.22
C GLY A 178 4.94 19.21 1.49
N ILE A 179 3.91 18.62 0.87
CA ILE A 179 4.03 17.38 0.08
C ILE A 179 4.94 17.60 -1.13
N ALA A 180 4.73 18.70 -1.88
CA ALA A 180 5.56 19.05 -3.03
C ALA A 180 7.02 19.26 -2.61
N LYS A 181 7.26 20.02 -1.53
CA LYS A 181 8.61 20.28 -1.00
C LYS A 181 9.31 18.97 -0.56
N LEU A 182 8.59 18.05 0.07
CA LEU A 182 9.13 16.76 0.46
C LEU A 182 9.54 15.95 -0.77
N SER A 183 8.68 15.89 -1.79
CA SER A 183 8.95 15.20 -3.06
C SER A 183 10.20 15.77 -3.75
N ASP A 184 10.27 17.09 -3.87
CA ASP A 184 11.44 17.77 -4.47
C ASP A 184 12.73 17.49 -3.70
N THR A 185 12.66 17.41 -2.38
CA THR A 185 13.82 17.10 -1.55
C THR A 185 14.28 15.67 -1.80
N CYS A 186 13.36 14.70 -1.90
CA CYS A 186 13.68 13.31 -2.23
C CYS A 186 14.37 13.19 -3.59
N LEU A 187 13.89 13.92 -4.59
CA LEU A 187 14.47 13.89 -5.93
C LEU A 187 15.88 14.51 -5.97
N LYS A 188 16.15 15.51 -5.13
CA LYS A 188 17.45 16.20 -5.08
C LYS A 188 18.53 15.43 -4.31
N ASP A 189 18.19 14.86 -3.17
CA ASP A 189 19.16 14.16 -2.29
C ASP A 189 19.19 12.64 -2.49
N GLY A 190 18.24 12.10 -3.29
CA GLY A 190 18.14 10.67 -3.58
C GLY A 190 17.76 9.81 -2.37
N ARG A 191 17.42 10.43 -1.23
CA ARG A 191 17.06 9.69 -0.01
C ARG A 191 15.57 9.38 -0.01
N PRO A 192 15.19 8.10 0.15
CA PRO A 192 13.78 7.75 0.26
C PRO A 192 13.11 8.44 1.45
N ARG A 193 11.93 8.96 1.23
CA ARG A 193 11.05 9.52 2.27
C ARG A 193 9.71 8.82 2.23
N THR A 194 9.01 8.83 3.36
CA THR A 194 7.70 8.21 3.48
C THR A 194 6.67 9.25 3.92
N ILE A 195 5.50 9.22 3.27
CA ILE A 195 4.33 9.95 3.72
C ILE A 195 3.39 8.93 4.35
N TYR A 196 3.20 9.03 5.67
CA TYR A 196 2.29 8.20 6.44
C TYR A 196 0.91 8.85 6.50
N VAL A 197 -0.13 8.11 6.17
CA VAL A 197 -1.53 8.51 6.34
C VAL A 197 -2.14 7.69 7.46
N LEU A 198 -2.60 8.32 8.52
CA LEU A 198 -3.24 7.69 9.68
C LEU A 198 -4.76 7.81 9.55
N VAL A 199 -5.44 6.67 9.62
CA VAL A 199 -6.89 6.56 9.54
C VAL A 199 -7.42 5.86 10.79
N GLY A 200 -8.29 6.54 11.52
CA GLY A 200 -8.94 6.01 12.73
C GLY A 200 -10.03 4.97 12.44
N PRO A 201 -10.50 4.28 13.48
CA PRO A 201 -11.65 3.38 13.40
C PRO A 201 -12.97 4.16 13.30
N GLU A 202 -14.11 3.46 13.22
CA GLU A 202 -15.45 4.08 13.18
C GLU A 202 -15.75 4.98 14.39
N GLY A 203 -15.15 4.67 15.54
CA GLY A 203 -15.25 5.50 16.75
C GLY A 203 -14.38 6.75 16.74
N GLY A 204 -13.66 6.99 15.63
CA GLY A 204 -12.70 8.09 15.49
C GLY A 204 -11.40 7.88 16.28
N ILE A 205 -10.49 8.82 16.14
CA ILE A 205 -9.24 8.90 16.91
C ILE A 205 -9.57 9.66 18.22
N SER A 206 -9.07 9.22 19.35
CA SER A 206 -9.31 9.92 20.61
C SER A 206 -8.52 11.24 20.68
N ASP A 207 -9.02 12.21 21.42
CA ASP A 207 -8.36 13.52 21.58
C ASP A 207 -6.94 13.36 22.15
N ALA A 208 -6.77 12.40 23.06
CA ALA A 208 -5.47 12.06 23.63
C ALA A 208 -4.49 11.50 22.57
N GLU A 209 -4.97 10.66 21.66
CA GLU A 209 -4.17 10.16 20.54
C GLU A 209 -3.80 11.29 19.57
N VAL A 210 -4.77 12.13 19.18
CA VAL A 210 -4.54 13.27 18.28
C VAL A 210 -3.51 14.22 18.88
N GLU A 211 -3.65 14.58 20.17
CA GLU A 211 -2.69 15.44 20.87
C GLU A 211 -1.29 14.82 20.91
N ALA A 212 -1.20 13.52 21.22
CA ALA A 212 0.07 12.82 21.30
C ALA A 212 0.78 12.73 19.94
N PHE A 213 0.02 12.48 18.85
CA PHE A 213 0.57 12.44 17.48
C PHE A 213 1.03 13.82 17.03
N THR A 214 0.25 14.88 17.30
CA THR A 214 0.59 16.27 16.99
C THR A 214 1.87 16.69 17.72
N LYS A 215 1.99 16.41 19.02
CA LYS A 215 3.21 16.67 19.81
C LYS A 215 4.42 15.89 19.29
N ALA A 216 4.20 14.77 18.61
CA ALA A 216 5.24 13.97 18.00
C ALA A 216 5.60 14.40 16.56
N GLY A 217 4.98 15.49 16.05
CA GLY A 217 5.28 16.07 14.76
C GLY A 217 4.33 15.64 13.62
N ALA A 218 3.21 15.00 13.92
CA ALA A 218 2.20 14.70 12.91
C ALA A 218 1.35 15.94 12.59
N GLU A 219 0.93 16.03 11.33
CA GLU A 219 0.01 17.04 10.85
C GLU A 219 -1.42 16.50 10.81
N VAL A 220 -2.34 17.16 11.48
CA VAL A 220 -3.75 16.77 11.52
C VAL A 220 -4.52 17.58 10.50
N CYS A 221 -5.23 16.92 9.58
CA CYS A 221 -5.97 17.59 8.53
C CYS A 221 -7.34 16.96 8.27
N VAL A 222 -8.22 17.77 7.68
CA VAL A 222 -9.52 17.36 7.14
C VAL A 222 -9.44 17.26 5.62
N LEU A 223 -10.05 16.18 5.07
CA LEU A 223 -10.08 15.97 3.60
C LEU A 223 -11.17 16.79 2.90
N GLY A 224 -12.21 17.17 3.62
CA GLY A 224 -13.33 17.92 3.09
C GLY A 224 -14.48 18.03 4.08
N SER A 225 -15.61 18.56 3.65
CA SER A 225 -16.80 18.81 4.47
C SER A 225 -17.57 17.54 4.89
N ASN A 226 -17.35 16.43 4.17
CA ASN A 226 -18.05 15.17 4.43
C ASN A 226 -17.18 14.23 5.27
N ILE A 227 -17.80 13.56 6.25
CA ILE A 227 -17.13 12.51 7.02
C ILE A 227 -17.02 11.26 6.16
N LEU A 228 -15.79 10.84 5.88
CA LEU A 228 -15.51 9.62 5.14
C LEU A 228 -15.44 8.42 6.09
N ARG A 229 -15.88 7.26 5.62
CA ARG A 229 -15.74 6.00 6.37
C ARG A 229 -14.26 5.62 6.51
N ALA A 230 -13.95 4.81 7.52
CA ALA A 230 -12.61 4.25 7.72
C ALA A 230 -12.08 3.49 6.49
N SER A 231 -12.97 2.89 5.70
CA SER A 231 -12.60 2.23 4.43
C SER A 231 -12.29 3.20 3.29
N THR A 232 -12.73 4.45 3.36
CA THR A 232 -12.67 5.40 2.23
C THR A 232 -11.63 6.50 2.45
N ALA A 233 -11.45 6.95 3.69
CA ALA A 233 -10.59 8.09 4.02
C ALA A 233 -9.13 7.88 3.58
N GLY A 234 -8.55 6.71 3.88
CA GLY A 234 -7.20 6.36 3.46
C GLY A 234 -7.02 6.34 1.94
N PRO A 235 -7.84 5.58 1.20
CA PRO A 235 -7.82 5.57 -0.26
C PRO A 235 -7.95 6.95 -0.90
N VAL A 236 -8.83 7.81 -0.42
CA VAL A 236 -8.97 9.19 -0.93
C VAL A 236 -7.68 9.99 -0.70
N ALA A 237 -7.14 10.00 0.52
CA ALA A 237 -5.88 10.69 0.80
C ALA A 237 -4.73 10.16 -0.04
N LEU A 238 -4.61 8.84 -0.18
CA LEU A 238 -3.59 8.20 -1.02
C LEU A 238 -3.74 8.56 -2.50
N SER A 239 -4.98 8.70 -3.00
CA SER A 239 -5.23 9.15 -4.39
C SER A 239 -4.76 10.59 -4.62
N LEU A 240 -5.01 11.49 -3.67
CA LEU A 240 -4.53 12.87 -3.73
C LEU A 240 -3.00 12.92 -3.67
N LEU A 241 -2.38 12.13 -2.80
CA LEU A 241 -0.92 12.00 -2.72
C LEU A 241 -0.34 11.41 -4.01
N ALA A 242 -0.93 10.35 -4.55
CA ALA A 242 -0.47 9.72 -5.79
C ALA A 242 -0.52 10.71 -6.96
N ARG A 243 -1.57 11.53 -7.03
CA ARG A 243 -1.65 12.61 -8.01
C ARG A 243 -0.56 13.67 -7.80
N ALA A 244 -0.38 14.16 -6.57
CA ALA A 244 0.62 15.17 -6.25
C ALA A 244 2.06 14.70 -6.54
N LEU A 245 2.31 13.39 -6.40
CA LEU A 245 3.60 12.74 -6.68
C LEU A 245 3.77 12.28 -8.13
N GLY A 246 2.84 12.61 -9.03
CA GLY A 246 2.90 12.23 -10.44
C GLY A 246 2.76 10.72 -10.70
N ARG A 247 2.17 9.95 -9.77
CA ARG A 247 1.93 8.51 -9.93
C ARG A 247 0.69 8.19 -10.78
N PHE A 248 -0.23 9.16 -10.92
CA PHE A 248 -1.37 9.09 -11.83
C PHE A 248 -1.05 9.95 -13.05
N VAL A 249 -1.04 9.33 -14.21
CA VAL A 249 -0.82 9.95 -15.53
C VAL A 249 -2.14 10.16 -16.22
#